data_615bc6b7f9d52733781f3f73319542f1
#
_entry.id   615bc6b7f9d52733781f3f73319542f1
#
_cell.length_a   1.000
_cell.length_b   1.000
_cell.length_c   1.000
_cell.angle_alpha   90.00
_cell.angle_beta   90.00
_cell.angle_gamma   90.00
#
_symmetry.space_group_name_H-M   'P 1'
#
loop_
_entity.id
_entity.type
_entity.pdbx_description
1 polymer ?
#
loop_
_entity_poly.entity_id
_entity_poly.type
_entity_poly.pdbx_seq_one_letter_code
_entity_poly.pdbx_strand_id
1 'polypeptide(L)'
;MAKKKLVVLTGAGISAESGLKTFRDSDGLWEGYEVTEVATPRGWRKNPQLVLDFYNARRKNVADAKPNAAHYGLAELEKDFDVTIITQNIDDLHERAGSTNVLHLHGEIFKMRSERDEALIAEIRGDIKLGDLAKDGSQFRPHIVWFEEPVPKIEEAVPIVYAADIFVVVGTSLVVYPAAGLVNYVELETPKYVIDKKIPYMSPMRNLTLIEKPATEGVGELKEIT
;
A
#
# COMPACT_ATOMS: atom_id res chain seq x y z
N MET A 1 -21.07 3.71 23.08
CA MET A 1 -20.66 4.82 22.22
C MET A 1 -20.12 4.24 20.92
N ALA A 2 -20.24 4.94 19.78
CA ALA A 2 -19.55 4.50 18.56
C ALA A 2 -18.04 4.58 18.76
N LYS A 3 -17.28 3.64 18.17
CA LYS A 3 -15.82 3.69 18.19
C LYS A 3 -15.33 4.90 17.41
N LYS A 4 -14.20 5.50 17.85
CA LYS A 4 -13.52 6.53 17.08
C LYS A 4 -12.93 5.94 15.79
N LYS A 5 -12.98 6.71 14.71
CA LYS A 5 -12.41 6.34 13.41
C LYS A 5 -10.92 6.59 13.41
N LEU A 6 -10.16 5.51 13.30
CA LEU A 6 -8.71 5.54 13.17
C LEU A 6 -8.35 5.18 11.72
N VAL A 7 -7.81 6.14 10.98
CA VAL A 7 -7.40 5.94 9.58
C VAL A 7 -5.89 5.86 9.50
N VAL A 8 -5.40 4.79 8.88
CA VAL A 8 -3.96 4.51 8.76
C VAL A 8 -3.54 4.49 7.30
N LEU A 9 -2.67 5.41 6.90
CA LEU A 9 -2.02 5.39 5.58
C LEU A 9 -0.70 4.62 5.67
N THR A 10 -0.58 3.51 4.95
CA THR A 10 0.64 2.68 4.97
C THR A 10 1.37 2.69 3.63
N GLY A 11 2.69 2.54 3.69
CA GLY A 11 3.56 2.35 2.53
C GLY A 11 4.49 1.17 2.71
N ALA A 12 5.42 0.95 1.77
CA ALA A 12 6.29 -0.23 1.73
C ALA A 12 7.18 -0.42 2.98
N GLY A 13 7.42 0.66 3.74
CA GLY A 13 8.20 0.60 4.98
C GLY A 13 7.59 -0.29 6.06
N ILE A 14 6.25 -0.44 6.12
CA ILE A 14 5.61 -1.34 7.09
C ILE A 14 5.92 -2.81 6.78
N SER A 15 6.10 -3.17 5.50
CA SER A 15 6.38 -4.54 5.04
C SER A 15 7.89 -4.85 4.95
N ALA A 16 8.76 -3.85 5.17
CA ALA A 16 10.22 -4.02 5.09
C ALA A 16 10.73 -5.08 6.07
N GLU A 17 10.20 -5.08 7.31
CA GLU A 17 10.58 -6.05 8.36
C GLU A 17 9.92 -7.43 8.15
N SER A 18 9.06 -7.56 7.16
CA SER A 18 8.56 -8.85 6.64
C SER A 18 9.43 -9.41 5.50
N GLY A 19 10.54 -8.72 5.16
CA GLY A 19 11.48 -9.14 4.11
C GLY A 19 11.13 -8.62 2.71
N LEU A 20 10.11 -7.77 2.56
CA LEU A 20 9.77 -7.18 1.28
C LEU A 20 10.57 -5.89 1.05
N LYS A 21 11.33 -5.86 -0.06
CA LYS A 21 12.14 -4.68 -0.42
C LYS A 21 11.27 -3.47 -0.73
N THR A 22 11.74 -2.32 -0.26
CA THR A 22 11.09 -1.02 -0.48
C THR A 22 11.74 -0.27 -1.65
N PHE A 23 11.08 0.78 -2.16
CA PHE A 23 11.66 1.69 -3.15
C PHE A 23 12.88 2.46 -2.63
N ARG A 24 13.07 2.57 -1.30
CA ARG A 24 14.20 3.29 -0.68
C ARG A 24 15.49 2.46 -0.66
N ASP A 25 15.38 1.13 -0.76
CA ASP A 25 16.52 0.23 -0.56
C ASP A 25 17.37 0.05 -1.82
N SER A 26 17.05 0.74 -2.93
CA SER A 26 17.58 0.37 -4.24
C SER A 26 17.88 1.57 -5.14
N ASP A 27 18.74 2.51 -4.79
CA ASP A 27 19.34 3.53 -5.68
C ASP A 27 18.53 3.89 -6.98
N GLY A 28 17.18 3.97 -6.88
CA GLY A 28 16.26 4.18 -8.01
C GLY A 28 15.81 2.92 -8.74
N LEU A 29 16.32 1.75 -8.37
CA LEU A 29 15.88 0.47 -8.93
C LEU A 29 14.88 -0.21 -8.01
N TRP A 30 13.87 -0.87 -8.57
CA TRP A 30 12.96 -1.74 -7.84
C TRP A 30 13.32 -3.21 -8.09
N GLU A 31 13.80 -3.91 -7.06
CA GLU A 31 14.28 -5.29 -7.18
C GLU A 31 15.36 -5.47 -8.29
N GLY A 32 16.16 -4.43 -8.56
CA GLY A 32 17.19 -4.44 -9.59
C GLY A 32 16.73 -4.05 -11.00
N TYR A 33 15.47 -3.65 -11.17
CA TYR A 33 14.92 -3.17 -12.44
C TYR A 33 14.63 -1.68 -12.40
N GLU A 34 14.79 -1.02 -13.53
CA GLU A 34 14.29 0.35 -13.69
C GLU A 34 12.74 0.35 -13.53
N VAL A 35 12.23 1.23 -12.69
CA VAL A 35 10.78 1.34 -12.44
C VAL A 35 10.01 1.55 -13.75
N THR A 36 10.58 2.33 -14.67
CA THR A 36 9.99 2.62 -15.98
C THR A 36 9.84 1.40 -16.88
N GLU A 37 10.63 0.34 -16.66
CA GLU A 37 10.57 -0.89 -17.45
C GLU A 37 9.52 -1.88 -16.94
N VAL A 38 9.31 -1.92 -15.62
CA VAL A 38 8.47 -2.97 -15.00
C VAL A 38 7.16 -2.44 -14.40
N ALA A 39 7.04 -1.13 -14.17
CA ALA A 39 5.88 -0.55 -13.48
C ALA A 39 5.31 0.67 -14.21
N THR A 40 5.24 0.63 -15.53
CA THR A 40 4.57 1.63 -16.37
C THR A 40 3.85 0.99 -17.57
N PRO A 41 2.81 1.64 -18.13
CA PRO A 41 2.18 1.19 -19.38
C PRO A 41 3.16 1.13 -20.57
N ARG A 42 4.19 1.97 -20.56
CA ARG A 42 5.24 1.96 -21.61
C ARG A 42 6.10 0.70 -21.50
N GLY A 43 6.52 0.35 -20.28
CA GLY A 43 7.27 -0.88 -20.02
C GLY A 43 6.49 -2.11 -20.46
N TRP A 44 5.19 -2.18 -20.10
CA TRP A 44 4.28 -3.24 -20.53
C TRP A 44 4.23 -3.39 -22.06
N ARG A 45 3.97 -2.29 -22.78
CA ARG A 45 3.91 -2.32 -24.26
C ARG A 45 5.24 -2.71 -24.92
N LYS A 46 6.37 -2.33 -24.29
CA LYS A 46 7.71 -2.62 -24.80
C LYS A 46 8.12 -4.07 -24.59
N ASN A 47 7.88 -4.60 -23.40
CA ASN A 47 8.28 -5.95 -23.02
C ASN A 47 7.33 -6.55 -21.96
N PRO A 48 6.15 -7.04 -22.36
CA PRO A 48 5.18 -7.61 -21.43
C PRO A 48 5.72 -8.83 -20.70
N GLN A 49 6.60 -9.64 -21.33
CA GLN A 49 7.22 -10.80 -20.66
C GLN A 49 8.06 -10.36 -19.46
N LEU A 50 8.90 -9.34 -19.61
CA LEU A 50 9.70 -8.81 -18.50
C LEU A 50 8.82 -8.35 -17.34
N VAL A 51 7.72 -7.65 -17.63
CA VAL A 51 6.78 -7.17 -16.62
C VAL A 51 6.10 -8.35 -15.91
N LEU A 52 5.67 -9.37 -16.66
CA LEU A 52 5.09 -10.57 -16.06
C LEU A 52 6.09 -11.30 -15.16
N ASP A 53 7.31 -11.51 -15.63
CA ASP A 53 8.38 -12.19 -14.86
C ASP A 53 8.66 -11.45 -13.55
N PHE A 54 8.75 -10.10 -13.61
CA PHE A 54 8.93 -9.24 -12.44
C PHE A 54 7.80 -9.43 -11.42
N TYR A 55 6.53 -9.31 -11.85
CA TYR A 55 5.40 -9.45 -10.92
C TYR A 55 5.15 -10.89 -10.47
N ASN A 56 5.49 -11.89 -11.27
CA ASN A 56 5.43 -13.29 -10.87
C ASN A 56 6.45 -13.59 -9.75
N ALA A 57 7.69 -13.12 -9.91
CA ALA A 57 8.71 -13.23 -8.86
C ALA A 57 8.28 -12.50 -7.58
N ARG A 58 7.75 -11.27 -7.72
CA ARG A 58 7.28 -10.50 -6.57
C ARG A 58 6.08 -11.15 -5.87
N ARG A 59 5.14 -11.75 -6.62
CA ARG A 59 4.01 -12.50 -6.04
C ARG A 59 4.49 -13.66 -5.18
N LYS A 60 5.53 -14.35 -5.61
CA LYS A 60 6.17 -15.41 -4.85
C LYS A 60 6.78 -14.89 -3.55
N ASN A 61 7.53 -13.78 -3.64
CA ASN A 61 8.12 -13.15 -2.46
C ASN A 61 7.04 -12.74 -1.44
N VAL A 62 5.92 -12.16 -1.91
CA VAL A 62 4.79 -11.80 -1.03
C VAL A 62 4.11 -13.03 -0.44
N ALA A 63 3.95 -14.12 -1.22
CA ALA A 63 3.36 -15.35 -0.70
C ALA A 63 4.18 -15.97 0.44
N ASP A 64 5.51 -15.89 0.35
CA ASP A 64 6.45 -16.43 1.34
C ASP A 64 6.61 -15.48 2.57
N ALA A 65 6.39 -14.19 2.40
CA ALA A 65 6.47 -13.21 3.48
C ALA A 65 5.39 -13.45 4.55
N LYS A 66 5.66 -13.03 5.78
CA LYS A 66 4.70 -13.11 6.91
C LYS A 66 4.41 -11.71 7.45
N PRO A 67 3.17 -11.44 7.90
CA PRO A 67 2.90 -10.23 8.64
C PRO A 67 3.85 -10.09 9.82
N ASN A 68 4.26 -8.86 10.13
CA ASN A 68 5.10 -8.55 11.27
C ASN A 68 4.29 -7.88 12.40
N ALA A 69 4.96 -7.53 13.50
CA ALA A 69 4.32 -6.96 14.69
C ALA A 69 3.53 -5.67 14.38
N ALA A 70 3.93 -4.87 13.38
CA ALA A 70 3.17 -3.68 12.99
C ALA A 70 1.82 -4.02 12.37
N HIS A 71 1.77 -5.00 11.47
CA HIS A 71 0.52 -5.46 10.87
C HIS A 71 -0.44 -6.00 11.92
N TYR A 72 0.05 -6.89 12.82
CA TYR A 72 -0.76 -7.42 13.92
C TYR A 72 -1.19 -6.32 14.90
N GLY A 73 -0.30 -5.36 15.18
CA GLY A 73 -0.61 -4.23 16.07
C GLY A 73 -1.75 -3.36 15.53
N LEU A 74 -1.76 -3.08 14.22
CA LEU A 74 -2.86 -2.34 13.58
C LEU A 74 -4.17 -3.12 13.61
N ALA A 75 -4.15 -4.42 13.34
CA ALA A 75 -5.33 -5.27 13.42
C ALA A 75 -5.89 -5.34 14.85
N GLU A 76 -5.03 -5.35 15.88
CA GLU A 76 -5.47 -5.34 17.28
C GLU A 76 -6.20 -4.06 17.68
N LEU A 77 -5.84 -2.91 17.08
CA LEU A 77 -6.54 -1.64 17.33
C LEU A 77 -8.02 -1.68 16.92
N GLU A 78 -8.44 -2.61 16.07
CA GLU A 78 -9.86 -2.80 15.73
C GLU A 78 -10.72 -3.21 16.93
N LYS A 79 -10.12 -3.64 18.05
CA LYS A 79 -10.86 -3.90 19.29
C LYS A 79 -11.45 -2.62 19.90
N ASP A 80 -10.72 -1.51 19.77
CA ASP A 80 -11.03 -0.24 20.44
C ASP A 80 -11.48 0.85 19.47
N PHE A 81 -11.05 0.78 18.20
CA PHE A 81 -11.29 1.76 17.14
C PHE A 81 -12.05 1.15 15.95
N ASP A 82 -12.70 2.01 15.18
CA ASP A 82 -13.15 1.74 13.82
C ASP A 82 -11.98 2.03 12.87
N VAL A 83 -11.18 0.99 12.59
CA VAL A 83 -9.91 1.12 11.85
C VAL A 83 -10.15 0.97 10.36
N THR A 84 -9.66 1.92 9.58
CA THR A 84 -9.54 1.79 8.13
C THR A 84 -8.07 1.94 7.74
N ILE A 85 -7.53 0.93 7.07
CA ILE A 85 -6.19 0.97 6.49
C ILE A 85 -6.30 1.37 5.03
N ILE A 86 -5.61 2.45 4.66
CA ILE A 86 -5.41 2.88 3.27
C ILE A 86 -3.97 2.54 2.93
N THR A 87 -3.76 1.56 2.06
CA THR A 87 -2.40 1.09 1.77
C THR A 87 -1.96 1.41 0.34
N GLN A 88 -0.70 1.84 0.21
CA GLN A 88 0.00 1.94 -1.06
C GLN A 88 0.61 0.59 -1.48
N ASN A 89 0.63 -0.37 -0.55
CA ASN A 89 1.20 -1.69 -0.80
C ASN A 89 0.25 -2.55 -1.63
N ILE A 90 0.86 -3.46 -2.37
CA ILE A 90 0.15 -4.44 -3.19
C ILE A 90 0.10 -5.84 -2.56
N ASP A 91 0.78 -6.01 -1.41
CA ASP A 91 0.76 -7.25 -0.62
C ASP A 91 -0.53 -7.37 0.22
N ASP A 92 -0.83 -8.57 0.70
CA ASP A 92 -1.98 -8.93 1.52
C ASP A 92 -1.63 -9.09 3.03
N LEU A 93 -0.54 -8.45 3.49
CA LEU A 93 -0.05 -8.67 4.85
C LEU A 93 -0.98 -8.07 5.92
N HIS A 94 -1.71 -6.99 5.61
CA HIS A 94 -2.71 -6.43 6.51
C HIS A 94 -3.86 -7.41 6.75
N GLU A 95 -4.44 -7.97 5.69
CA GLU A 95 -5.53 -8.94 5.75
C GLU A 95 -5.07 -10.22 6.44
N ARG A 96 -3.86 -10.69 6.12
CA ARG A 96 -3.28 -11.88 6.76
C ARG A 96 -2.98 -11.69 8.24
N ALA A 97 -2.77 -10.45 8.69
CA ALA A 97 -2.66 -10.10 10.10
C ALA A 97 -4.01 -9.99 10.80
N GLY A 98 -5.12 -9.96 10.05
CA GLY A 98 -6.48 -9.89 10.59
C GLY A 98 -7.17 -8.55 10.45
N SER A 99 -6.58 -7.56 9.76
CA SER A 99 -7.26 -6.30 9.45
C SER A 99 -8.47 -6.53 8.55
N THR A 100 -9.61 -5.94 8.91
CA THR A 100 -10.90 -6.23 8.26
C THR A 100 -11.32 -5.18 7.23
N ASN A 101 -10.78 -3.98 7.31
CA ASN A 101 -11.10 -2.87 6.40
C ASN A 101 -9.83 -2.28 5.80
N VAL A 102 -9.44 -2.77 4.61
CA VAL A 102 -8.22 -2.38 3.89
C VAL A 102 -8.58 -1.86 2.51
N LEU A 103 -8.15 -0.64 2.19
CA LEU A 103 -8.30 0.00 0.89
C LEU A 103 -6.94 0.03 0.17
N HIS A 104 -6.78 -0.79 -0.86
CA HIS A 104 -5.58 -0.83 -1.69
C HIS A 104 -5.61 0.25 -2.77
N LEU A 105 -4.77 1.28 -2.65
CA LEU A 105 -4.69 2.38 -3.62
C LEU A 105 -4.09 1.95 -4.96
N HIS A 106 -3.12 1.03 -4.91
CA HIS A 106 -2.32 0.65 -6.08
C HIS A 106 -2.60 -0.78 -6.57
N GLY A 107 -3.75 -1.36 -6.18
CA GLY A 107 -4.11 -2.71 -6.57
C GLY A 107 -3.49 -3.80 -5.69
N GLU A 108 -3.61 -5.06 -6.11
CA GLU A 108 -3.33 -6.24 -5.29
C GLU A 108 -2.56 -7.28 -6.09
N ILE A 109 -1.45 -7.78 -5.54
CA ILE A 109 -0.52 -8.69 -6.22
C ILE A 109 -1.15 -10.06 -6.54
N PHE A 110 -2.14 -10.48 -5.75
CA PHE A 110 -2.86 -11.75 -5.94
C PHE A 110 -4.09 -11.62 -6.82
N LYS A 111 -4.21 -10.52 -7.56
CA LYS A 111 -5.21 -10.32 -8.59
C LYS A 111 -4.56 -10.03 -9.94
N MET A 112 -5.25 -10.44 -11.00
CA MET A 112 -4.94 -10.09 -12.37
C MET A 112 -6.16 -9.46 -13.03
N ARG A 113 -5.97 -8.64 -14.05
CA ARG A 113 -7.05 -8.01 -14.80
C ARG A 113 -6.82 -8.06 -16.30
N SER A 114 -7.87 -7.96 -17.09
CA SER A 114 -7.74 -7.71 -18.51
C SER A 114 -6.95 -6.42 -18.76
N GLU A 115 -6.11 -6.40 -19.80
CA GLU A 115 -5.41 -5.18 -20.22
C GLU A 115 -6.34 -4.12 -20.83
N ARG A 116 -7.56 -4.52 -21.30
CA ARG A 116 -8.53 -3.63 -21.94
C ARG A 116 -9.70 -3.27 -21.05
N ASP A 117 -10.21 -4.23 -20.28
CA ASP A 117 -11.35 -4.04 -19.39
C ASP A 117 -10.94 -4.24 -17.93
N GLU A 118 -10.75 -3.13 -17.22
CA GLU A 118 -10.33 -3.14 -15.81
C GLU A 118 -11.33 -3.81 -14.86
N ALA A 119 -12.59 -3.99 -15.28
CA ALA A 119 -13.60 -4.68 -14.50
C ALA A 119 -13.47 -6.21 -14.57
N LEU A 120 -12.76 -6.74 -15.57
CA LEU A 120 -12.49 -8.17 -15.69
C LEU A 120 -11.30 -8.57 -14.83
N ILE A 121 -11.56 -8.74 -13.54
CA ILE A 121 -10.57 -9.11 -12.52
C ILE A 121 -10.73 -10.59 -12.16
N ALA A 122 -9.62 -11.27 -11.91
CA ALA A 122 -9.57 -12.64 -11.42
C ALA A 122 -8.47 -12.81 -10.36
N GLU A 123 -8.66 -13.75 -9.45
CA GLU A 123 -7.65 -14.14 -8.47
C GLU A 123 -6.52 -14.94 -9.14
N ILE A 124 -5.30 -14.76 -8.64
CA ILE A 124 -4.11 -15.47 -9.09
C ILE A 124 -3.16 -15.75 -7.92
N ARG A 125 -2.72 -17.00 -7.80
CA ARG A 125 -1.67 -17.39 -6.83
C ARG A 125 -0.40 -17.89 -7.52
N GLY A 126 -0.51 -18.33 -8.77
CA GLY A 126 0.59 -18.75 -9.61
C GLY A 126 1.11 -17.63 -10.51
N ASP A 127 1.75 -18.04 -11.61
CA ASP A 127 2.30 -17.12 -12.61
C ASP A 127 1.23 -16.72 -13.63
N ILE A 128 1.26 -15.45 -14.05
CA ILE A 128 0.56 -14.99 -15.25
C ILE A 128 1.52 -15.15 -16.43
N LYS A 129 1.06 -15.78 -17.52
CA LYS A 129 1.87 -16.04 -18.72
C LYS A 129 1.36 -15.24 -19.90
N LEU A 130 2.23 -14.99 -20.88
CA LEU A 130 1.78 -14.52 -22.18
C LEU A 130 0.86 -15.55 -22.81
N GLY A 131 -0.29 -15.09 -23.28
CA GLY A 131 -1.35 -15.96 -23.83
C GLY A 131 -2.43 -16.33 -22.82
N ASP A 132 -2.29 -16.00 -21.54
CA ASP A 132 -3.40 -16.09 -20.58
C ASP A 132 -4.39 -14.97 -20.88
N LEU A 133 -5.55 -15.34 -21.43
CA LEU A 133 -6.54 -14.38 -21.93
C LEU A 133 -7.72 -14.24 -20.97
N ALA A 134 -8.18 -13.01 -20.81
CA ALA A 134 -9.40 -12.68 -20.12
C ALA A 134 -10.64 -13.03 -21.00
N LYS A 135 -11.85 -12.88 -20.44
CA LYS A 135 -13.09 -13.19 -21.14
C LYS A 135 -13.34 -12.35 -22.41
N ASP A 136 -12.74 -11.17 -22.47
CA ASP A 136 -12.77 -10.26 -23.63
C ASP A 136 -11.73 -10.61 -24.71
N GLY A 137 -10.96 -11.68 -24.52
CA GLY A 137 -9.92 -12.16 -25.43
C GLY A 137 -8.61 -11.38 -25.35
N SER A 138 -8.45 -10.44 -24.41
CA SER A 138 -7.21 -9.70 -24.22
C SER A 138 -6.31 -10.35 -23.17
N GLN A 139 -5.02 -10.00 -23.19
CA GLN A 139 -4.02 -10.50 -22.25
C GLN A 139 -4.37 -10.12 -20.80
N PHE A 140 -4.24 -11.05 -19.87
CA PHE A 140 -4.18 -10.70 -18.45
C PHE A 140 -2.87 -10.00 -18.09
N ARG A 141 -2.98 -8.97 -17.28
CA ARG A 141 -1.87 -8.28 -16.62
C ARG A 141 -2.06 -8.29 -15.10
N PRO A 142 -1.01 -8.01 -14.30
CA PRO A 142 -1.17 -7.79 -12.86
C PRO A 142 -2.21 -6.71 -12.57
N HIS A 143 -3.09 -6.93 -11.57
CA HIS A 143 -4.07 -5.92 -11.13
C HIS A 143 -3.38 -4.88 -10.24
N ILE A 144 -2.45 -4.16 -10.84
CA ILE A 144 -1.62 -3.13 -10.20
C ILE A 144 -1.81 -1.81 -10.93
N VAL A 145 -1.93 -0.71 -10.20
CA VAL A 145 -1.85 0.64 -10.72
C VAL A 145 -0.37 0.98 -10.91
N TRP A 146 0.04 1.17 -12.15
CA TRP A 146 1.40 1.54 -12.50
C TRP A 146 1.61 3.05 -12.43
N PHE A 147 2.86 3.47 -12.36
CA PHE A 147 3.20 4.87 -12.61
C PHE A 147 2.63 5.32 -13.96
N GLU A 148 2.23 6.59 -14.09
CA GLU A 148 1.57 7.16 -15.26
C GLU A 148 0.09 6.72 -15.42
N GLU A 149 -0.42 5.79 -14.61
CA GLU A 149 -1.85 5.46 -14.57
C GLU A 149 -2.57 6.29 -13.49
N PRO A 150 -3.85 6.63 -13.68
CA PRO A 150 -4.66 7.23 -12.62
C PRO A 150 -4.82 6.25 -11.45
N VAL A 151 -4.98 6.80 -10.25
CA VAL A 151 -5.22 6.03 -9.01
C VAL A 151 -6.69 6.21 -8.60
N PRO A 152 -7.63 5.41 -9.13
CA PRO A 152 -9.07 5.66 -8.98
C PRO A 152 -9.52 5.58 -7.51
N LYS A 153 -8.87 4.76 -6.71
CA LYS A 153 -9.19 4.59 -5.28
C LYS A 153 -8.92 5.82 -4.40
N ILE A 154 -8.26 6.85 -4.92
CA ILE A 154 -8.11 8.14 -4.23
C ILE A 154 -9.46 8.78 -3.95
N GLU A 155 -10.43 8.65 -4.87
CA GLU A 155 -11.78 9.21 -4.70
C GLU A 155 -12.51 8.57 -3.49
N GLU A 156 -12.26 7.28 -3.24
CA GLU A 156 -12.78 6.58 -2.05
C GLU A 156 -12.00 6.96 -0.78
N ALA A 157 -10.67 7.16 -0.89
CA ALA A 157 -9.79 7.43 0.24
C ALA A 157 -10.02 8.82 0.85
N VAL A 158 -10.26 9.86 0.03
CA VAL A 158 -10.40 11.25 0.50
C VAL A 158 -11.50 11.42 1.56
N PRO A 159 -12.75 10.97 1.37
CA PRO A 159 -13.78 11.11 2.39
C PRO A 159 -13.48 10.30 3.66
N ILE A 160 -12.78 9.17 3.56
CA ILE A 160 -12.34 8.36 4.71
C ILE A 160 -11.35 9.16 5.56
N VAL A 161 -10.34 9.75 4.91
CA VAL A 161 -9.31 10.56 5.58
C VAL A 161 -9.92 11.80 6.21
N TYR A 162 -10.85 12.48 5.52
CA TYR A 162 -11.53 13.66 6.03
C TYR A 162 -12.36 13.36 7.29
N ALA A 163 -12.96 12.16 7.37
CA ALA A 163 -13.80 11.74 8.48
C ALA A 163 -13.01 11.10 9.66
N ALA A 164 -11.67 11.11 9.63
CA ALA A 164 -10.84 10.49 10.65
C ALA A 164 -10.87 11.27 11.98
N ASP A 165 -11.10 10.57 13.09
CA ASP A 165 -10.90 11.10 14.45
C ASP A 165 -9.41 11.03 14.87
N ILE A 166 -8.66 10.09 14.28
CA ILE A 166 -7.21 9.91 14.44
C ILE A 166 -6.63 9.51 13.08
N PHE A 167 -5.52 10.13 12.66
CA PHE A 167 -4.85 9.79 11.42
C PHE A 167 -3.41 9.36 11.66
N VAL A 168 -3.01 8.25 11.07
CA VAL A 168 -1.68 7.66 11.25
C VAL A 168 -1.03 7.39 9.89
N VAL A 169 0.24 7.71 9.76
CA VAL A 169 1.08 7.39 8.61
C VAL A 169 2.16 6.42 9.04
N VAL A 170 2.29 5.27 8.37
CA VAL A 170 3.28 4.24 8.72
C VAL A 170 4.10 3.83 7.51
N GLY A 171 5.42 3.95 7.59
CA GLY A 171 6.35 3.38 6.62
C GLY A 171 6.23 3.92 5.20
N THR A 172 5.93 5.21 5.04
CA THR A 172 5.90 5.85 3.71
C THR A 172 6.76 7.11 3.67
N SER A 173 7.45 7.30 2.54
CA SER A 173 8.26 8.50 2.29
C SER A 173 7.43 9.74 1.97
N LEU A 174 6.12 9.59 1.73
CA LEU A 174 5.21 10.66 1.31
C LEU A 174 5.68 11.39 0.03
N VAL A 175 6.33 10.67 -0.89
CA VAL A 175 6.79 11.23 -2.18
C VAL A 175 6.02 10.70 -3.38
N VAL A 176 5.21 9.65 -3.21
CA VAL A 176 4.41 9.06 -4.28
C VAL A 176 3.02 9.69 -4.28
N TYR A 177 2.76 10.53 -5.28
CA TYR A 177 1.45 11.15 -5.49
C TYR A 177 0.58 10.30 -6.44
N PRO A 178 -0.77 10.35 -6.26
CA PRO A 178 -1.55 11.23 -5.37
C PRO A 178 -1.64 10.75 -3.91
N ALA A 179 -1.20 9.53 -3.56
CA ALA A 179 -1.35 8.95 -2.21
C ALA A 179 -0.71 9.83 -1.11
N ALA A 180 0.47 10.39 -1.35
CA ALA A 180 1.13 11.31 -0.43
C ALA A 180 0.29 12.55 -0.11
N GLY A 181 -0.56 12.99 -1.05
CA GLY A 181 -1.45 14.13 -0.89
C GLY A 181 -2.60 13.90 0.09
N LEU A 182 -2.91 12.65 0.46
CA LEU A 182 -4.00 12.33 1.38
C LEU A 182 -3.84 12.99 2.75
N VAL A 183 -2.61 13.21 3.22
CA VAL A 183 -2.34 13.89 4.49
C VAL A 183 -2.90 15.32 4.55
N ASN A 184 -3.11 15.96 3.39
CA ASN A 184 -3.64 17.31 3.30
C ASN A 184 -5.17 17.40 3.45
N TYR A 185 -5.87 16.25 3.42
CA TYR A 185 -7.31 16.17 3.61
C TYR A 185 -7.71 15.91 5.08
N VAL A 186 -6.71 15.68 5.94
CA VAL A 186 -6.97 15.50 7.38
C VAL A 186 -7.36 16.82 8.01
N GLU A 187 -8.43 16.83 8.80
CA GLU A 187 -8.89 18.00 9.56
C GLU A 187 -7.77 18.58 10.44
N LEU A 188 -7.73 19.91 10.60
CA LEU A 188 -6.64 20.60 11.30
C LEU A 188 -6.45 20.10 12.74
N GLU A 189 -7.54 19.89 13.44
CA GLU A 189 -7.50 19.53 14.87
C GLU A 189 -7.41 18.02 15.12
N THR A 190 -7.55 17.18 14.08
CA THR A 190 -7.38 15.73 14.19
C THR A 190 -5.95 15.41 14.65
N PRO A 191 -5.75 14.59 15.70
CA PRO A 191 -4.45 14.06 16.07
C PRO A 191 -3.82 13.27 14.92
N LYS A 192 -2.54 13.54 14.63
CA LYS A 192 -1.79 12.94 13.53
C LYS A 192 -0.52 12.30 14.06
N TYR A 193 -0.22 11.11 13.59
CA TYR A 193 1.00 10.38 13.94
C TYR A 193 1.74 9.96 12.67
N VAL A 194 3.06 10.09 12.68
CA VAL A 194 3.92 9.60 11.59
C VAL A 194 4.96 8.67 12.18
N ILE A 195 4.95 7.43 11.73
CA ILE A 195 5.83 6.35 12.17
C ILE A 195 6.72 5.95 11.00
N ASP A 196 8.01 6.19 11.08
CA ASP A 196 8.99 5.74 10.09
C ASP A 196 10.39 5.68 10.71
N LYS A 197 11.25 4.80 10.21
CA LYS A 197 12.70 4.75 10.59
C LYS A 197 13.42 6.06 10.34
N LYS A 198 12.97 6.81 9.35
CA LYS A 198 13.45 8.14 8.98
C LYS A 198 12.26 8.98 8.60
N ILE A 199 11.92 9.92 9.48
CA ILE A 199 10.76 10.80 9.25
C ILE A 199 10.88 11.50 7.89
N PRO A 200 9.86 11.39 7.03
CA PRO A 200 9.86 12.06 5.73
C PRO A 200 9.82 13.59 5.91
N TYR A 201 10.36 14.31 4.92
CA TYR A 201 10.15 15.75 4.88
C TYR A 201 8.66 16.05 4.67
N MET A 202 8.10 16.84 5.56
CA MET A 202 6.70 17.28 5.49
C MET A 202 6.55 18.68 6.07
N SER A 203 5.54 19.41 5.58
CA SER A 203 5.21 20.71 6.14
C SER A 203 4.75 20.58 7.59
N PRO A 204 5.02 21.57 8.45
CA PRO A 204 4.50 21.59 9.82
C PRO A 204 2.96 21.46 9.83
N MET A 205 2.45 20.57 10.67
CA MET A 205 1.03 20.33 10.85
C MET A 205 0.66 20.48 12.34
N ARG A 206 -0.56 20.93 12.62
CA ARG A 206 -1.09 20.95 13.99
C ARG A 206 -1.32 19.51 14.47
N ASN A 207 -1.18 19.29 15.79
CA ASN A 207 -1.43 18.01 16.45
C ASN A 207 -0.71 16.84 15.80
N LEU A 208 0.55 17.07 15.36
CA LEU A 208 1.42 16.08 14.74
C LEU A 208 2.42 15.56 15.75
N THR A 209 2.44 14.23 15.91
CA THR A 209 3.44 13.49 16.68
C THR A 209 4.30 12.66 15.74
N LEU A 210 5.62 12.76 15.87
CA LEU A 210 6.59 12.01 15.07
C LEU A 210 7.19 10.90 15.92
N ILE A 211 7.12 9.67 15.42
CA ILE A 211 7.68 8.46 16.06
C ILE A 211 8.75 7.92 15.12
N GLU A 212 10.00 8.32 15.35
CA GLU A 212 11.13 7.90 14.51
C GLU A 212 11.65 6.53 14.95
N LYS A 213 10.90 5.50 14.56
CA LYS A 213 11.15 4.09 14.89
C LYS A 213 10.80 3.18 13.70
N PRO A 214 11.34 1.94 13.67
CA PRO A 214 10.80 0.90 12.80
C PRO A 214 9.30 0.72 13.02
N ALA A 215 8.57 0.33 11.98
CA ALA A 215 7.12 0.18 12.06
C ALA A 215 6.69 -0.78 13.18
N THR A 216 7.43 -1.88 13.38
CA THR A 216 7.14 -2.89 14.41
C THR A 216 7.19 -2.34 15.83
N GLU A 217 8.09 -1.39 16.11
CA GLU A 217 8.21 -0.72 17.41
C GLU A 217 7.24 0.46 17.51
N GLY A 218 7.18 1.29 16.47
CA GLY A 218 6.38 2.52 16.46
C GLY A 218 4.87 2.28 16.57
N VAL A 219 4.35 1.20 15.97
CA VAL A 219 2.94 0.82 16.13
C VAL A 219 2.66 0.33 17.56
N GLY A 220 3.62 -0.31 18.21
CA GLY A 220 3.53 -0.65 19.64
C GLY A 220 3.37 0.61 20.51
N GLU A 221 4.21 1.62 20.27
CA GLU A 221 4.14 2.91 20.98
C GLU A 221 2.81 3.65 20.70
N LEU A 222 2.32 3.62 19.45
CA LEU A 222 1.02 4.22 19.11
C LEU A 222 -0.11 3.66 19.97
N LYS A 223 -0.14 2.35 20.22
CA LYS A 223 -1.16 1.69 21.04
C LYS A 223 -1.17 2.16 22.50
N GLU A 224 -0.05 2.68 23.00
CA GLU A 224 0.05 3.20 24.38
C GLU A 224 -0.47 4.64 24.51
N ILE A 225 -0.52 5.40 23.41
CA ILE A 225 -0.84 6.82 23.40
C ILE A 225 -2.20 7.15 22.73
N THR A 226 -2.89 6.18 22.17
CA THR A 226 -4.23 6.29 21.57
C THR A 226 -5.29 5.57 22.38
#